data_1910af5f1c2d7aabb1f91c4700aeb10c
#
_entry.id   1910af5f1c2d7aabb1f91c4700aeb10c
#
_cell.length_a   1.000
_cell.length_b   1.000
_cell.length_c   1.000
_cell.angle_alpha   90.00
_cell.angle_beta   90.00
_cell.angle_gamma   90.00
#
_symmetry.space_group_name_H-M   'P 1'
#
loop_
_entity.id
_entity.type
_entity.pdbx_description
1 polymer ?
#
loop_
_entity_poly.entity_id
_entity_poly.type
_entity_poly.pdbx_seq_one_letter_code
_entity_poly.pdbx_strand_id
1 'polypeptide(L)'
;VYICISGGGCATARVIFVTGFKGGVGKTTVAANVAASLCALGRTVLVIDGDFGMRCMDMVLGVESETLFDCSDVLSGECSERAAMTDIPSCPGLSFIPAPMNYRARCTDKAAYAAMVDGLRGDFDYIIIDSCAEATDYYTAFAAAADEALIVTLHQSTSVRAAEKTAARLYALGLKSAALVLNGYREKFAAAGELPSIPDIIERSSVRLAGVVPFDERLPASQESAYLAFTGDKRRKASGSEIAFLNIAVRLDGGRVRLFDGVSKPKRRCDAVEIYKSVRRET
;
A
#
# COMPACT_ATOMS: atom_id res chain seq x y z
N VAL A 1 15.28 -10.97 -12.17
CA VAL A 1 14.01 -10.86 -12.92
C VAL A 1 13.59 -9.41 -12.86
N TYR A 2 13.62 -8.71 -14.00
CA TYR A 2 13.16 -7.33 -14.10
C TYR A 2 11.66 -7.36 -14.40
N ILE A 3 10.87 -6.72 -13.59
CA ILE A 3 9.43 -6.62 -13.80
C ILE A 3 9.13 -5.20 -14.29
N CYS A 4 8.68 -5.09 -15.53
CA CYS A 4 8.15 -3.86 -16.09
C CYS A 4 6.64 -3.84 -15.82
N ILE A 5 6.16 -2.86 -15.09
CA ILE A 5 4.75 -2.53 -15.00
C ILE A 5 4.53 -1.46 -16.05
N SER A 6 3.68 -1.72 -17.02
CA SER A 6 3.42 -0.86 -18.17
C SER A 6 2.90 0.52 -17.70
N GLY A 7 3.73 1.55 -17.84
CA GLY A 7 3.33 2.93 -17.71
C GLY A 7 3.17 3.54 -19.10
N GLY A 8 1.96 3.87 -19.49
CA GLY A 8 1.65 4.59 -20.72
C GLY A 8 0.47 5.52 -20.47
N GLY A 9 0.72 6.80 -20.57
CA GLY A 9 -0.07 7.97 -20.30
C GLY A 9 -1.57 7.88 -20.49
N CYS A 10 -2.26 8.16 -19.43
CA CYS A 10 -3.50 8.93 -19.40
C CYS A 10 -3.59 9.58 -18.01
N ALA A 11 -4.11 10.78 -17.96
CA ALA A 11 -4.14 11.64 -16.78
C ALA A 11 -5.14 11.19 -15.70
N THR A 12 -5.24 9.89 -15.43
CA THR A 12 -6.13 9.33 -14.40
C THR A 12 -5.32 8.53 -13.39
N ALA A 13 -5.63 8.67 -12.10
CA ALA A 13 -4.96 7.96 -11.02
C ALA A 13 -4.96 6.44 -11.23
N ARG A 14 -3.85 5.79 -10.88
CA ARG A 14 -3.82 4.33 -10.74
C ARG A 14 -4.34 3.95 -9.35
N VAL A 15 -5.36 3.10 -9.32
CA VAL A 15 -5.99 2.64 -8.09
C VAL A 15 -5.40 1.30 -7.66
N ILE A 16 -4.75 1.29 -6.49
CA ILE A 16 -4.03 0.14 -5.94
C ILE A 16 -4.75 -0.36 -4.69
N PHE A 17 -5.23 -1.60 -4.72
CA PHE A 17 -5.87 -2.25 -3.58
C PHE A 17 -4.84 -3.03 -2.75
N VAL A 18 -4.53 -2.56 -1.55
CA VAL A 18 -3.59 -3.24 -0.63
C VAL A 18 -4.37 -4.21 0.23
N THR A 19 -4.08 -5.51 0.11
CA THR A 19 -4.95 -6.55 0.66
C THR A 19 -4.20 -7.79 1.14
N GLY A 20 -4.92 -8.69 1.83
CA GLY A 20 -4.44 -9.99 2.33
C GLY A 20 -5.38 -10.56 3.37
N PHE A 21 -5.85 -11.80 3.18
CA PHE A 21 -6.83 -12.48 4.05
C PHE A 21 -6.24 -13.01 5.37
N LYS A 22 -5.22 -12.36 5.88
CA LYS A 22 -4.69 -12.66 7.21
C LYS A 22 -4.50 -11.37 7.98
N GLY A 23 -5.04 -11.32 9.20
CA GLY A 23 -4.82 -10.19 10.12
C GLY A 23 -3.35 -10.10 10.53
N GLY A 24 -2.88 -8.88 10.79
CA GLY A 24 -1.53 -8.64 11.29
C GLY A 24 -0.39 -8.82 10.29
N VAL A 25 -0.67 -8.96 8.98
CA VAL A 25 0.40 -9.06 7.96
C VAL A 25 1.04 -7.72 7.62
N GLY A 26 0.44 -6.60 8.08
CA GLY A 26 0.94 -5.25 7.88
C GLY A 26 0.40 -4.57 6.62
N LYS A 27 -0.85 -4.81 6.23
CA LYS A 27 -1.50 -4.14 5.09
C LYS A 27 -1.45 -2.63 5.23
N THR A 28 -1.99 -2.09 6.31
CA THR A 28 -2.00 -0.66 6.65
C THR A 28 -0.59 -0.07 6.67
N THR A 29 0.37 -0.79 7.27
CA THR A 29 1.79 -0.40 7.27
C THR A 29 2.35 -0.26 5.86
N VAL A 30 2.10 -1.25 5.00
CA VAL A 30 2.56 -1.25 3.61
C VAL A 30 1.86 -0.14 2.83
N ALA A 31 0.54 0.01 2.96
CA ALA A 31 -0.25 1.04 2.28
C ALA A 31 0.29 2.44 2.60
N ALA A 32 0.41 2.79 3.89
CA ALA A 32 0.89 4.09 4.34
C ALA A 32 2.33 4.40 3.87
N ASN A 33 3.25 3.43 4.02
CA ASN A 33 4.66 3.66 3.69
C ASN A 33 4.94 3.63 2.18
N VAL A 34 4.18 2.86 1.39
CA VAL A 34 4.24 2.93 -0.08
C VAL A 34 3.68 4.26 -0.57
N ALA A 35 2.56 4.75 0.00
CA ALA A 35 2.01 6.06 -0.30
C ALA A 35 3.03 7.18 -0.03
N ALA A 36 3.62 7.21 1.16
CA ALA A 36 4.65 8.18 1.52
C ALA A 36 5.88 8.10 0.60
N SER A 37 6.27 6.89 0.18
CA SER A 37 7.38 6.69 -0.75
C SER A 37 7.06 7.21 -2.16
N LEU A 38 5.82 7.08 -2.64
CA LEU A 38 5.36 7.70 -3.89
C LEU A 38 5.38 9.23 -3.80
N CYS A 39 4.94 9.80 -2.67
CA CYS A 39 5.05 11.24 -2.42
C CYS A 39 6.50 11.72 -2.41
N ALA A 40 7.42 10.95 -1.83
CA ALA A 40 8.85 11.24 -1.89
C ALA A 40 9.41 11.25 -3.32
N LEU A 41 8.81 10.48 -4.25
CA LEU A 41 9.12 10.50 -5.68
C LEU A 41 8.46 11.68 -6.43
N GLY A 42 7.67 12.51 -5.73
CA GLY A 42 6.98 13.68 -6.28
C GLY A 42 5.62 13.37 -6.89
N ARG A 43 4.97 12.27 -6.45
CA ARG A 43 3.60 11.92 -6.83
C ARG A 43 2.59 12.48 -5.85
N THR A 44 1.38 12.78 -6.35
CA THR A 44 0.21 13.06 -5.52
C THR A 44 -0.54 11.77 -5.25
N VAL A 45 -0.81 11.48 -3.98
CA VAL A 45 -1.36 10.21 -3.54
C VAL A 45 -2.53 10.42 -2.59
N LEU A 46 -3.63 9.72 -2.85
CA LEU A 46 -4.73 9.59 -1.90
C LEU A 46 -4.68 8.20 -1.26
N VAL A 47 -4.82 8.14 0.05
CA VAL A 47 -5.08 6.89 0.78
C VAL A 47 -6.53 6.86 1.23
N ILE A 48 -7.23 5.77 0.94
CA ILE A 48 -8.58 5.50 1.43
C ILE A 48 -8.51 4.34 2.42
N ASP A 49 -8.97 4.56 3.65
CA ASP A 49 -9.12 3.47 4.62
C ASP A 49 -10.39 2.67 4.31
N GLY A 50 -10.20 1.49 3.75
CA GLY A 50 -11.26 0.53 3.45
C GLY A 50 -11.43 -0.54 4.52
N ASP A 51 -10.77 -0.44 5.69
CA ASP A 51 -10.99 -1.32 6.83
C ASP A 51 -12.04 -0.74 7.78
N PHE A 52 -13.30 -0.83 7.38
CA PHE A 52 -14.45 -0.33 8.14
C PHE A 52 -14.65 -1.02 9.49
N GLY A 53 -13.91 -2.08 9.77
CA GLY A 53 -13.97 -2.79 11.05
C GLY A 53 -13.00 -2.26 12.10
N MET A 54 -11.81 -1.83 11.68
CA MET A 54 -10.72 -1.47 12.60
C MET A 54 -10.33 0.01 12.55
N ARG A 55 -10.42 0.66 11.37
CA ARG A 55 -10.03 2.06 11.18
C ARG A 55 -8.70 2.40 11.89
N CYS A 56 -7.60 1.91 11.34
CA CYS A 56 -6.27 2.12 11.94
C CYS A 56 -5.38 3.08 11.15
N MET A 57 -5.79 3.46 9.93
CA MET A 57 -4.95 4.26 9.05
C MET A 57 -4.75 5.69 9.56
N ASP A 58 -5.76 6.31 10.15
CA ASP A 58 -5.69 7.65 10.76
C ASP A 58 -4.64 7.72 11.88
N MET A 59 -4.54 6.66 12.72
CA MET A 59 -3.49 6.53 13.74
C MET A 59 -2.09 6.48 13.10
N VAL A 60 -1.93 5.65 12.08
CA VAL A 60 -0.65 5.50 11.37
C VAL A 60 -0.22 6.79 10.67
N LEU A 61 -1.19 7.59 10.20
CA LEU A 61 -0.96 8.87 9.53
C LEU A 61 -0.87 10.06 10.51
N GLY A 62 -1.28 9.88 11.77
CA GLY A 62 -1.25 10.90 12.82
C GLY A 62 -2.30 11.99 12.65
N VAL A 63 -3.49 11.64 12.14
CA VAL A 63 -4.59 12.57 11.84
C VAL A 63 -5.93 12.16 12.48
N GLU A 64 -5.90 11.38 13.55
CA GLU A 64 -7.09 10.85 14.23
C GLU A 64 -8.10 11.92 14.63
N SER A 65 -7.63 13.10 15.01
CA SER A 65 -8.47 14.22 15.48
C SER A 65 -8.86 15.22 14.40
N GLU A 66 -8.38 15.03 13.16
CA GLU A 66 -8.51 16.03 12.09
C GLU A 66 -9.61 15.70 11.08
N THR A 67 -10.20 14.50 11.16
CA THR A 67 -11.20 14.04 10.21
C THR A 67 -12.62 14.31 10.70
N LEU A 68 -13.40 15.13 9.96
CA LEU A 68 -14.80 15.45 10.27
C LEU A 68 -15.80 14.49 9.62
N PHE A 69 -15.48 14.04 8.42
CA PHE A 69 -16.29 13.12 7.61
C PHE A 69 -15.48 11.88 7.27
N ASP A 70 -16.15 10.83 6.86
CA ASP A 70 -15.56 9.54 6.51
C ASP A 70 -16.13 8.96 5.20
N CYS A 71 -15.62 7.80 4.78
CA CYS A 71 -16.10 7.12 3.57
C CYS A 71 -17.60 6.88 3.57
N SER A 72 -18.23 6.62 4.73
CA SER A 72 -19.67 6.34 4.78
C SER A 72 -20.52 7.59 4.53
N ASP A 73 -20.02 8.77 4.91
CA ASP A 73 -20.69 10.05 4.65
C ASP A 73 -20.66 10.38 3.15
N VAL A 74 -19.53 10.09 2.48
CA VAL A 74 -19.43 10.22 1.03
C VAL A 74 -20.37 9.25 0.32
N LEU A 75 -20.34 7.97 0.71
CA LEU A 75 -21.15 6.93 0.10
C LEU A 75 -22.65 7.12 0.31
N SER A 76 -23.05 7.79 1.38
CA SER A 76 -24.46 8.17 1.64
C SER A 76 -24.86 9.50 0.99
N GLY A 77 -23.91 10.24 0.41
CA GLY A 77 -24.14 11.55 -0.19
C GLY A 77 -24.31 12.68 0.83
N GLU A 78 -23.90 12.45 2.09
CA GLU A 78 -23.95 13.46 3.16
C GLU A 78 -22.86 14.53 2.98
N CYS A 79 -21.75 14.16 2.34
CA CYS A 79 -20.69 15.12 1.97
C CYS A 79 -20.05 14.74 0.63
N SER A 80 -19.25 15.65 0.07
CA SER A 80 -18.41 15.36 -1.09
C SER A 80 -17.12 14.66 -0.67
N GLU A 81 -16.48 13.97 -1.62
CA GLU A 81 -15.17 13.32 -1.42
C GLU A 81 -14.11 14.31 -0.89
N ARG A 82 -14.13 15.55 -1.40
CA ARG A 82 -13.20 16.60 -0.96
C ARG A 82 -13.44 17.06 0.47
N ALA A 83 -14.69 17.03 0.96
CA ALA A 83 -15.02 17.39 2.34
C ALA A 83 -14.58 16.31 3.33
N ALA A 84 -14.54 15.03 2.91
CA ALA A 84 -14.05 13.92 3.71
C ALA A 84 -12.51 13.76 3.68
N MET A 85 -11.83 14.54 2.84
CA MET A 85 -10.39 14.42 2.62
C MET A 85 -9.61 15.29 3.61
N THR A 86 -8.53 14.74 4.15
CA THR A 86 -7.57 15.42 5.02
C THR A 86 -6.17 15.29 4.44
N ASP A 87 -5.45 16.40 4.32
CA ASP A 87 -4.04 16.39 3.91
C ASP A 87 -3.15 15.96 5.09
N ILE A 88 -2.07 15.23 4.79
CA ILE A 88 -1.15 14.76 5.82
C ILE A 88 0.01 15.74 5.99
N PRO A 89 0.05 16.52 7.09
CA PRO A 89 1.03 17.61 7.26
C PRO A 89 2.48 17.12 7.25
N SER A 90 2.74 15.90 7.77
CA SER A 90 4.07 15.28 7.80
C SER A 90 4.54 14.76 6.44
N CYS A 91 3.63 14.64 5.44
CA CYS A 91 3.92 14.04 4.14
C CYS A 91 3.26 14.85 2.99
N PRO A 92 3.87 15.96 2.53
CA PRO A 92 3.32 16.77 1.45
C PRO A 92 3.01 15.95 0.20
N GLY A 93 1.81 16.16 -0.37
CA GLY A 93 1.30 15.40 -1.50
C GLY A 93 0.54 14.13 -1.14
N LEU A 94 0.40 13.83 0.15
CA LEU A 94 -0.43 12.74 0.66
C LEU A 94 -1.73 13.30 1.24
N SER A 95 -2.86 12.79 0.75
CA SER A 95 -4.20 13.05 1.29
C SER A 95 -4.85 11.74 1.75
N PHE A 96 -5.85 11.83 2.61
CA PHE A 96 -6.46 10.68 3.27
C PHE A 96 -7.98 10.83 3.40
N ILE A 97 -8.73 9.75 3.16
CA ILE A 97 -10.14 9.61 3.49
C ILE A 97 -10.29 8.46 4.49
N PRO A 98 -10.83 8.71 5.71
CA PRO A 98 -10.91 7.70 6.76
C PRO A 98 -12.05 6.70 6.55
N ALA A 99 -11.91 5.52 7.14
CA ALA A 99 -12.99 4.58 7.36
C ALA A 99 -13.98 5.13 8.42
N PRO A 100 -15.24 4.68 8.43
CA PRO A 100 -16.21 5.10 9.43
C PRO A 100 -15.85 4.59 10.85
N MET A 101 -16.04 5.44 11.86
CA MET A 101 -15.88 5.05 13.28
C MET A 101 -16.88 3.99 13.71
N ASN A 102 -18.11 4.14 13.23
CA ASN A 102 -19.22 3.23 13.56
C ASN A 102 -19.81 2.74 12.24
N TYR A 103 -19.30 1.62 11.74
CA TYR A 103 -19.84 1.03 10.53
C TYR A 103 -21.31 0.62 10.75
N ARG A 104 -22.19 1.39 10.18
CA ARG A 104 -23.58 0.98 9.94
C ARG A 104 -23.65 0.65 8.45
N ALA A 105 -24.15 -0.52 8.10
CA ALA A 105 -24.32 -0.97 6.70
C ALA A 105 -25.27 -0.03 5.94
N ARG A 106 -24.86 1.22 5.66
CA ARG A 106 -25.65 2.24 5.00
C ARG A 106 -25.57 2.16 3.48
N CYS A 107 -24.44 1.66 2.95
CA CYS A 107 -24.27 1.53 1.51
C CYS A 107 -23.69 0.15 1.16
N THR A 108 -24.50 -0.68 0.51
CA THR A 108 -24.09 -1.96 -0.09
C THR A 108 -23.95 -1.87 -1.60
N ASP A 109 -24.20 -0.70 -2.18
CA ASP A 109 -24.13 -0.49 -3.62
C ASP A 109 -22.68 -0.37 -4.08
N LYS A 110 -22.21 -1.37 -4.80
CA LYS A 110 -20.87 -1.39 -5.39
C LYS A 110 -20.62 -0.25 -6.37
N ALA A 111 -21.67 0.24 -7.04
CA ALA A 111 -21.57 1.34 -7.97
C ALA A 111 -21.21 2.66 -7.25
N ALA A 112 -21.69 2.86 -6.01
CA ALA A 112 -21.35 4.02 -5.22
C ALA A 112 -19.86 4.07 -4.86
N TYR A 113 -19.26 2.91 -4.52
CA TYR A 113 -17.80 2.82 -4.28
C TYR A 113 -16.99 3.12 -5.55
N ALA A 114 -17.39 2.57 -6.67
CA ALA A 114 -16.74 2.86 -7.95
C ALA A 114 -16.85 4.34 -8.31
N ALA A 115 -18.04 4.94 -8.18
CA ALA A 115 -18.26 6.36 -8.45
C ALA A 115 -17.42 7.27 -7.56
N MET A 116 -17.32 6.96 -6.26
CA MET A 116 -16.45 7.69 -5.32
C MET A 116 -14.98 7.64 -5.76
N VAL A 117 -14.46 6.46 -6.09
CA VAL A 117 -13.06 6.30 -6.53
C VAL A 117 -12.83 6.97 -7.88
N ASP A 118 -13.75 6.81 -8.83
CA ASP A 118 -13.63 7.39 -10.19
C ASP A 118 -13.71 8.92 -10.16
N GLY A 119 -14.52 9.50 -9.27
CA GLY A 119 -14.59 10.95 -9.07
C GLY A 119 -13.27 11.58 -8.61
N LEU A 120 -12.40 10.78 -7.98
CA LEU A 120 -11.10 11.24 -7.45
C LEU A 120 -9.93 10.98 -8.40
N ARG A 121 -10.12 10.18 -9.46
CA ARG A 121 -9.03 9.79 -10.37
C ARG A 121 -8.36 10.97 -11.09
N GLY A 122 -9.06 12.09 -11.27
CA GLY A 122 -8.52 13.28 -11.93
C GLY A 122 -7.59 14.13 -11.07
N ASP A 123 -7.60 13.94 -9.75
CA ASP A 123 -6.93 14.80 -8.79
C ASP A 123 -5.58 14.24 -8.29
N PHE A 124 -5.32 12.94 -8.52
CA PHE A 124 -4.17 12.22 -7.98
C PHE A 124 -3.42 11.42 -9.06
N ASP A 125 -2.13 11.14 -8.81
CA ASP A 125 -1.38 10.15 -9.60
C ASP A 125 -1.72 8.72 -9.14
N TYR A 126 -1.96 8.52 -7.84
CA TYR A 126 -2.28 7.23 -7.23
C TYR A 126 -3.39 7.35 -6.19
N ILE A 127 -4.28 6.36 -6.17
CA ILE A 127 -5.22 6.11 -5.08
C ILE A 127 -4.87 4.75 -4.46
N ILE A 128 -4.53 4.72 -3.19
CA ILE A 128 -4.22 3.50 -2.45
C ILE A 128 -5.37 3.19 -1.50
N ILE A 129 -5.99 2.03 -1.66
CA ILE A 129 -7.08 1.57 -0.80
C ILE A 129 -6.54 0.51 0.14
N ASP A 130 -6.51 0.78 1.45
CA ASP A 130 -6.19 -0.22 2.48
C ASP A 130 -7.42 -1.08 2.75
N SER A 131 -7.28 -2.40 2.82
CA SER A 131 -8.43 -3.29 2.98
C SER A 131 -8.46 -3.98 4.34
N CYS A 132 -9.66 -4.37 4.75
CA CYS A 132 -9.83 -5.33 5.84
C CYS A 132 -9.24 -6.71 5.50
N ALA A 133 -9.16 -7.60 6.52
CA ALA A 133 -8.67 -8.96 6.34
C ALA A 133 -9.77 -9.97 5.92
N GLU A 134 -11.00 -9.51 5.75
CA GLU A 134 -12.17 -10.34 5.49
C GLU A 134 -12.83 -9.99 4.14
N ALA A 135 -13.45 -10.99 3.50
CA ALA A 135 -14.15 -10.81 2.23
C ALA A 135 -15.58 -10.24 2.44
N THR A 136 -15.67 -9.02 2.94
CA THR A 136 -16.92 -8.28 3.14
C THR A 136 -17.49 -7.72 1.83
N ASP A 137 -18.69 -7.15 1.86
CA ASP A 137 -19.28 -6.49 0.69
C ASP A 137 -18.47 -5.25 0.29
N TYR A 138 -18.04 -4.43 1.25
CA TYR A 138 -17.18 -3.27 0.97
C TYR A 138 -15.79 -3.67 0.47
N TYR A 139 -15.19 -4.77 0.98
CA TYR A 139 -13.99 -5.35 0.39
C TYR A 139 -14.16 -5.64 -1.10
N THR A 140 -15.27 -6.30 -1.43
CA THR A 140 -15.57 -6.67 -2.82
C THR A 140 -15.82 -5.46 -3.70
N ALA A 141 -16.47 -4.41 -3.15
CA ALA A 141 -16.75 -3.17 -3.86
C ALA A 141 -15.45 -2.38 -4.16
N PHE A 142 -14.57 -2.21 -3.17
CA PHE A 142 -13.28 -1.56 -3.37
C PHE A 142 -12.34 -2.35 -4.30
N ALA A 143 -12.32 -3.69 -4.19
CA ALA A 143 -11.55 -4.52 -5.10
C ALA A 143 -12.01 -4.37 -6.56
N ALA A 144 -13.32 -4.19 -6.80
CA ALA A 144 -13.87 -3.97 -8.13
C ALA A 144 -13.55 -2.58 -8.71
N ALA A 145 -13.32 -1.57 -7.85
CA ALA A 145 -12.94 -0.22 -8.26
C ALA A 145 -11.43 -0.06 -8.54
N ALA A 146 -10.62 -1.07 -8.18
CA ALA A 146 -9.17 -1.01 -8.30
C ALA A 146 -8.66 -1.51 -9.65
N ASP A 147 -7.52 -0.96 -10.10
CA ASP A 147 -6.83 -1.37 -11.33
C ASP A 147 -5.87 -2.54 -11.06
N GLU A 148 -5.28 -2.59 -9.88
CA GLU A 148 -4.33 -3.61 -9.46
C GLU A 148 -4.33 -3.83 -7.94
N ALA A 149 -3.77 -4.96 -7.49
CA ALA A 149 -3.64 -5.26 -6.08
C ALA A 149 -2.19 -5.48 -5.64
N LEU A 150 -1.89 -5.02 -4.42
CA LEU A 150 -0.72 -5.43 -3.65
C LEU A 150 -1.16 -6.40 -2.57
N ILE A 151 -0.83 -7.67 -2.72
CA ILE A 151 -1.14 -8.70 -1.74
C ILE A 151 -0.01 -8.75 -0.71
N VAL A 152 -0.31 -8.41 0.54
CA VAL A 152 0.67 -8.42 1.62
C VAL A 152 0.68 -9.78 2.32
N THR A 153 1.86 -10.36 2.46
CA THR A 153 2.07 -11.63 3.16
C THR A 153 3.28 -11.58 4.09
N LEU A 154 3.24 -12.40 5.13
CA LEU A 154 4.40 -12.64 5.98
C LEU A 154 5.20 -13.84 5.48
N HIS A 155 6.42 -13.96 5.96
CA HIS A 155 7.38 -15.04 5.75
C HIS A 155 6.99 -16.33 6.51
N GLN A 156 5.75 -16.80 6.35
CA GLN A 156 5.20 -17.97 7.02
C GLN A 156 4.30 -18.76 6.07
N SER A 157 4.35 -20.09 6.09
CA SER A 157 3.57 -20.96 5.18
C SER A 157 2.05 -20.69 5.24
N THR A 158 1.51 -20.42 6.44
CA THR A 158 0.08 -20.08 6.60
C THR A 158 -0.28 -18.75 5.95
N SER A 159 0.62 -17.77 6.00
CA SER A 159 0.44 -16.46 5.39
C SER A 159 0.54 -16.54 3.86
N VAL A 160 1.49 -17.34 3.35
CA VAL A 160 1.64 -17.60 1.91
C VAL A 160 0.40 -18.29 1.34
N ARG A 161 -0.16 -19.26 2.06
CA ARG A 161 -1.44 -19.89 1.66
C ARG A 161 -2.62 -18.89 1.68
N ALA A 162 -2.63 -17.96 2.62
CA ALA A 162 -3.64 -16.90 2.62
C ALA A 162 -3.47 -15.96 1.41
N ALA A 163 -2.23 -15.66 1.02
CA ALA A 163 -1.95 -14.85 -0.16
C ALA A 163 -2.39 -15.53 -1.47
N GLU A 164 -2.17 -16.85 -1.61
CA GLU A 164 -2.68 -17.65 -2.73
C GLU A 164 -4.21 -17.55 -2.82
N LYS A 165 -4.92 -17.74 -1.71
CA LYS A 165 -6.38 -17.61 -1.67
C LYS A 165 -6.86 -16.20 -1.98
N THR A 166 -6.13 -15.17 -1.51
CA THR A 166 -6.40 -13.78 -1.83
C THR A 166 -6.29 -13.54 -3.33
N ALA A 167 -5.22 -14.00 -3.97
CA ALA A 167 -5.02 -13.87 -5.41
C ALA A 167 -6.14 -14.54 -6.21
N ALA A 168 -6.51 -15.78 -5.85
CA ALA A 168 -7.62 -16.50 -6.48
C ALA A 168 -8.95 -15.74 -6.34
N ARG A 169 -9.22 -15.14 -5.16
CA ARG A 169 -10.43 -14.34 -4.94
C ARG A 169 -10.45 -13.08 -5.78
N LEU A 170 -9.34 -12.34 -5.84
CA LEU A 170 -9.22 -11.13 -6.66
C LEU A 170 -9.43 -11.44 -8.14
N TYR A 171 -8.83 -12.53 -8.63
CA TYR A 171 -9.03 -12.99 -10.00
C TYR A 171 -10.52 -13.29 -10.31
N ALA A 172 -11.20 -13.97 -9.36
CA ALA A 172 -12.64 -14.25 -9.48
C ALA A 172 -13.51 -12.97 -9.46
N LEU A 173 -13.03 -11.89 -8.83
CA LEU A 173 -13.66 -10.58 -8.85
C LEU A 173 -13.34 -9.75 -10.10
N GLY A 174 -12.50 -10.28 -11.00
CA GLY A 174 -12.11 -9.60 -12.24
C GLY A 174 -10.81 -8.79 -12.15
N LEU A 175 -10.20 -8.66 -10.98
CA LEU A 175 -8.93 -7.95 -10.80
C LEU A 175 -7.75 -8.86 -11.16
N LYS A 176 -7.29 -8.73 -12.41
CA LYS A 176 -6.27 -9.63 -13.00
C LYS A 176 -4.83 -9.20 -12.70
N SER A 177 -4.61 -7.95 -12.33
CA SER A 177 -3.29 -7.45 -12.00
C SER A 177 -3.07 -7.53 -10.49
N ALA A 178 -2.16 -8.39 -10.05
CA ALA A 178 -1.77 -8.49 -8.65
C ALA A 178 -0.27 -8.72 -8.51
N ALA A 179 0.30 -8.18 -7.44
CA ALA A 179 1.68 -8.42 -7.07
C ALA A 179 1.82 -8.65 -5.56
N LEU A 180 2.81 -9.42 -5.14
CA LEU A 180 3.04 -9.82 -3.77
C LEU A 180 4.04 -8.88 -3.09
N VAL A 181 3.72 -8.41 -1.91
CA VAL A 181 4.66 -7.78 -0.98
C VAL A 181 4.94 -8.74 0.16
N LEU A 182 6.17 -9.22 0.22
CA LEU A 182 6.64 -10.04 1.33
C LEU A 182 7.11 -9.12 2.46
N ASN A 183 6.30 -9.02 3.50
CA ASN A 183 6.57 -8.16 4.66
C ASN A 183 7.23 -8.94 5.81
N GLY A 184 8.07 -8.27 6.58
CA GLY A 184 8.72 -8.84 7.75
C GLY A 184 9.69 -9.98 7.44
N TYR A 185 10.37 -9.94 6.29
CA TYR A 185 11.30 -10.97 5.87
C TYR A 185 12.52 -11.05 6.78
N ARG A 186 12.85 -12.24 7.20
CA ARG A 186 14.02 -12.55 8.04
C ARG A 186 14.92 -13.56 7.33
N GLU A 187 15.93 -13.07 6.64
CA GLU A 187 16.87 -13.89 5.86
C GLU A 187 17.51 -15.00 6.67
N LYS A 188 17.87 -14.72 7.93
CA LYS A 188 18.45 -15.70 8.85
C LYS A 188 17.63 -17.01 8.93
N PHE A 189 16.31 -16.92 9.03
CA PHE A 189 15.44 -18.09 9.15
C PHE A 189 15.21 -18.79 7.80
N ALA A 190 15.24 -18.05 6.69
CA ALA A 190 15.17 -18.66 5.36
C ALA A 190 16.46 -19.42 5.04
N ALA A 191 17.63 -18.84 5.33
CA ALA A 191 18.91 -19.48 5.14
C ALA A 191 19.10 -20.74 6.00
N ALA A 192 18.48 -20.76 7.19
CA ALA A 192 18.46 -21.94 8.08
C ALA A 192 17.42 -23.00 7.66
N GLY A 193 16.58 -22.72 6.65
CA GLY A 193 15.48 -23.62 6.24
C GLY A 193 14.31 -23.68 7.23
N GLU A 194 14.27 -22.79 8.21
CA GLU A 194 13.20 -22.75 9.23
C GLU A 194 11.91 -22.08 8.72
N LEU A 195 12.04 -21.19 7.75
CA LEU A 195 10.93 -20.50 7.06
C LEU A 195 11.09 -20.63 5.54
N PRO A 196 9.97 -20.51 4.76
CA PRO A 196 10.03 -20.59 3.31
C PRO A 196 11.00 -19.57 2.70
N SER A 197 11.77 -19.97 1.71
CA SER A 197 12.61 -19.05 0.93
C SER A 197 11.76 -18.16 0.00
N ILE A 198 12.36 -17.08 -0.54
CA ILE A 198 11.66 -16.21 -1.50
C ILE A 198 11.20 -17.00 -2.74
N PRO A 199 12.02 -17.89 -3.35
CA PRO A 199 11.55 -18.77 -4.44
C PRO A 199 10.35 -19.63 -4.05
N ASP A 200 10.38 -20.28 -2.86
CA ASP A 200 9.27 -21.09 -2.38
C ASP A 200 7.96 -20.28 -2.23
N ILE A 201 8.09 -19.03 -1.78
CA ILE A 201 6.93 -18.15 -1.59
C ILE A 201 6.33 -17.76 -2.94
N ILE A 202 7.15 -17.42 -3.93
CA ILE A 202 6.72 -17.09 -5.29
C ILE A 202 6.03 -18.29 -5.94
N GLU A 203 6.64 -19.48 -5.86
CA GLU A 203 6.10 -20.71 -6.43
C GLU A 203 4.74 -21.05 -5.81
N ARG A 204 4.65 -21.07 -4.47
CA ARG A 204 3.40 -21.41 -3.77
C ARG A 204 2.28 -20.39 -3.94
N SER A 205 2.60 -19.10 -3.96
CA SER A 205 1.57 -18.06 -4.12
C SER A 205 1.12 -17.89 -5.57
N SER A 206 1.96 -18.31 -6.53
CA SER A 206 1.76 -18.08 -7.97
C SER A 206 1.56 -16.59 -8.33
N VAL A 207 2.04 -15.67 -7.45
CA VAL A 207 1.94 -14.22 -7.61
C VAL A 207 3.32 -13.61 -7.79
N ARG A 208 3.47 -12.72 -8.77
CA ARG A 208 4.73 -12.00 -8.99
C ARG A 208 5.09 -11.14 -7.78
N LEU A 209 6.37 -11.08 -7.44
CA LEU A 209 6.86 -10.32 -6.30
C LEU A 209 7.02 -8.82 -6.65
N ALA A 210 6.34 -7.93 -5.94
CA ALA A 210 6.53 -6.48 -6.03
C ALA A 210 7.71 -6.03 -5.17
N GLY A 211 7.91 -6.62 -4.00
CA GLY A 211 9.01 -6.26 -3.11
C GLY A 211 9.10 -7.14 -1.87
N VAL A 212 10.25 -7.01 -1.21
CA VAL A 212 10.56 -7.68 0.05
C VAL A 212 10.88 -6.60 1.08
N VAL A 213 10.08 -6.50 2.12
CA VAL A 213 10.30 -5.61 3.25
C VAL A 213 10.96 -6.42 4.37
N PRO A 214 12.20 -6.11 4.74
CA PRO A 214 12.88 -6.81 5.82
C PRO A 214 12.18 -6.53 7.15
N PHE A 215 12.32 -7.46 8.08
CA PHE A 215 11.88 -7.22 9.45
C PHE A 215 12.68 -6.06 10.06
N ASP A 216 11.96 -5.06 10.56
CA ASP A 216 12.52 -3.88 11.21
C ASP A 216 11.80 -3.67 12.55
N GLU A 217 12.55 -3.84 13.65
CA GLU A 217 12.02 -3.70 15.02
C GLU A 217 11.52 -2.28 15.33
N ARG A 218 11.96 -1.29 14.56
CA ARG A 218 11.57 0.11 14.75
C ARG A 218 10.25 0.46 14.05
N LEU A 219 9.80 -0.37 13.12
CA LEU A 219 8.62 -0.07 12.32
C LEU A 219 7.35 0.08 13.18
N PRO A 220 7.09 -0.78 14.20
CA PRO A 220 5.96 -0.56 15.11
C PRO A 220 6.04 0.76 15.88
N ALA A 221 7.21 1.09 16.44
CA ALA A 221 7.41 2.35 17.15
C ALA A 221 7.29 3.58 16.22
N SER A 222 7.65 3.44 14.95
CA SER A 222 7.45 4.48 13.94
C SER A 222 5.96 4.73 13.69
N GLN A 223 5.14 3.69 13.66
CA GLN A 223 3.68 3.82 13.50
C GLN A 223 3.04 4.53 14.69
N GLU A 224 3.41 4.18 15.92
CA GLU A 224 2.94 4.89 17.14
C GLU A 224 3.31 6.39 17.16
N SER A 225 4.35 6.77 16.43
CA SER A 225 4.82 8.15 16.30
C SER A 225 4.34 8.83 15.02
N ALA A 226 3.41 8.22 14.28
CA ALA A 226 2.95 8.67 12.96
C ALA A 226 4.10 8.98 11.99
N TYR A 227 5.19 8.20 12.07
CA TYR A 227 6.38 8.40 11.28
C TYR A 227 6.37 7.49 10.06
N LEU A 228 6.24 8.08 8.88
CA LEU A 228 6.21 7.38 7.60
C LEU A 228 7.58 7.33 6.93
N ALA A 229 7.75 6.39 6.01
CA ALA A 229 8.95 6.29 5.19
C ALA A 229 9.22 7.60 4.45
N PHE A 230 10.47 8.07 4.51
CA PHE A 230 10.95 9.30 3.86
C PHE A 230 10.30 10.62 4.34
N THR A 231 9.53 10.61 5.42
CA THR A 231 9.10 11.83 6.11
C THR A 231 10.14 12.32 7.10
N GLY A 232 10.06 13.60 7.52
CA GLY A 232 10.98 14.21 8.50
C GLY A 232 12.39 14.46 7.98
N ASP A 233 13.42 14.28 8.81
CA ASP A 233 14.80 14.68 8.49
C ASP A 233 15.39 13.89 7.30
N LYS A 234 15.59 14.59 6.18
CA LYS A 234 16.15 14.04 4.93
C LYS A 234 17.59 13.59 5.05
N ARG A 235 18.34 14.05 6.07
CA ARG A 235 19.74 13.71 6.31
C ARG A 235 19.88 12.39 7.07
N ARG A 236 18.80 11.93 7.69
CA ARG A 236 18.79 10.67 8.41
C ARG A 236 19.07 9.50 7.44
N LYS A 237 19.78 8.49 7.93
CA LYS A 237 20.02 7.26 7.19
C LYS A 237 18.70 6.50 7.05
N ALA A 238 18.35 6.14 5.81
CA ALA A 238 17.19 5.30 5.55
C ALA A 238 17.37 3.90 6.15
N SER A 239 16.31 3.34 6.72
CA SER A 239 16.30 1.95 7.16
C SER A 239 16.15 0.99 5.98
N GLY A 240 16.38 -0.31 6.22
CA GLY A 240 16.15 -1.33 5.20
C GLY A 240 14.69 -1.40 4.76
N SER A 241 13.76 -1.24 5.68
CA SER A 241 12.31 -1.20 5.39
C SER A 241 11.93 0.03 4.56
N GLU A 242 12.47 1.22 4.88
CA GLU A 242 12.24 2.43 4.08
C GLU A 242 12.74 2.27 2.63
N ILE A 243 13.93 1.73 2.44
CA ILE A 243 14.47 1.46 1.08
C ILE A 243 13.59 0.43 0.36
N ALA A 244 13.07 -0.58 1.06
CA ALA A 244 12.17 -1.56 0.47
C ALA A 244 10.85 -0.93 0.01
N PHE A 245 10.22 -0.06 0.81
CA PHE A 245 9.02 0.68 0.42
C PHE A 245 9.28 1.60 -0.78
N LEU A 246 10.43 2.30 -0.79
CA LEU A 246 10.81 3.11 -1.94
C LEU A 246 11.00 2.26 -3.21
N ASN A 247 11.62 1.08 -3.10
CA ASN A 247 11.76 0.16 -4.23
C ASN A 247 10.42 -0.33 -4.77
N ILE A 248 9.43 -0.57 -3.90
CA ILE A 248 8.06 -0.91 -4.30
C ILE A 248 7.43 0.28 -5.03
N ALA A 249 7.51 1.48 -4.46
CA ALA A 249 6.99 2.70 -5.07
C ALA A 249 7.58 2.97 -6.46
N VAL A 250 8.92 2.83 -6.61
CA VAL A 250 9.60 2.99 -7.91
C VAL A 250 9.08 1.99 -8.94
N ARG A 251 8.83 0.73 -8.56
CA ARG A 251 8.26 -0.27 -9.50
C ARG A 251 6.83 0.04 -9.88
N LEU A 252 6.03 0.47 -8.92
CA LEU A 252 4.66 0.92 -9.20
C LEU A 252 4.64 2.09 -10.16
N ASP A 253 5.63 2.96 -10.06
CA ASP A 253 5.79 4.15 -10.90
C ASP A 253 6.51 3.87 -12.25
N GLY A 254 6.67 2.59 -12.62
CA GLY A 254 7.24 2.15 -13.90
C GLY A 254 8.77 2.05 -13.93
N GLY A 255 9.44 2.41 -12.83
CA GLY A 255 10.89 2.34 -12.74
C GLY A 255 11.43 0.91 -12.56
N ARG A 256 12.68 0.68 -12.96
CA ARG A 256 13.36 -0.62 -12.85
C ARG A 256 14.38 -0.59 -11.73
N VAL A 257 14.10 -1.25 -10.63
CA VAL A 257 15.02 -1.40 -9.50
C VAL A 257 15.14 -2.86 -9.11
N ARG A 258 16.28 -3.25 -8.53
CA ARG A 258 16.47 -4.59 -7.99
C ARG A 258 15.50 -4.84 -6.84
N LEU A 259 15.06 -6.08 -6.67
CA LEU A 259 14.39 -6.51 -5.45
C LEU A 259 15.34 -6.28 -4.27
N PHE A 260 14.80 -5.79 -3.17
CA PHE A 260 15.56 -5.69 -1.93
C PHE A 260 15.88 -7.12 -1.46
N ASP A 261 17.16 -7.44 -1.34
CA ASP A 261 17.66 -8.77 -0.96
C ASP A 261 17.99 -8.91 0.53
N GLY A 262 17.65 -7.91 1.34
CA GLY A 262 17.95 -7.85 2.77
C GLY A 262 19.39 -7.46 3.10
N VAL A 263 20.28 -7.45 2.10
CA VAL A 263 21.73 -7.22 2.27
C VAL A 263 22.15 -5.79 1.92
N SER A 264 21.33 -5.05 1.20
CA SER A 264 21.64 -3.69 0.76
C SER A 264 21.84 -2.73 1.93
N LYS A 265 23.02 -2.12 2.02
CA LYS A 265 23.32 -1.12 3.05
C LYS A 265 22.42 0.11 2.87
N PRO A 266 21.75 0.57 3.93
CA PRO A 266 20.90 1.75 3.86
C PRO A 266 21.70 2.99 3.40
N LYS A 267 21.17 3.69 2.40
CA LYS A 267 21.70 4.99 1.94
C LYS A 267 21.00 6.11 2.70
N ARG A 268 21.55 7.34 2.66
CA ARG A 268 20.83 8.51 3.14
C ARG A 268 19.53 8.64 2.34
N ARG A 269 18.46 9.13 2.97
CA ARG A 269 17.14 9.26 2.33
C ARG A 269 17.18 10.13 1.09
N CYS A 270 17.83 11.28 1.17
CA CYS A 270 18.00 12.18 0.01
C CYS A 270 18.71 11.50 -1.15
N ASP A 271 19.81 10.78 -0.88
CA ASP A 271 20.58 10.10 -1.92
C ASP A 271 19.78 8.98 -2.58
N ALA A 272 18.98 8.24 -1.80
CA ALA A 272 18.12 7.19 -2.33
C ALA A 272 17.07 7.75 -3.28
N VAL A 273 16.37 8.82 -2.88
CA VAL A 273 15.35 9.46 -3.71
C VAL A 273 15.94 10.06 -4.99
N GLU A 274 17.10 10.73 -4.90
CA GLU A 274 17.75 11.31 -6.09
C GLU A 274 18.24 10.24 -7.08
N ILE A 275 18.80 9.12 -6.58
CA ILE A 275 19.18 8.00 -7.45
C ILE A 275 17.96 7.48 -8.22
N TYR A 276 16.82 7.32 -7.57
CA TYR A 276 15.63 6.82 -8.24
C TYR A 276 14.98 7.84 -9.17
N LYS A 277 15.06 9.13 -8.88
CA LYS A 277 14.65 10.19 -9.81
C LYS A 277 15.54 10.24 -11.05
N SER A 278 16.84 9.95 -10.94
CA SER A 278 17.75 9.91 -12.09
C SER A 278 17.46 8.73 -13.02
N VAL A 279 17.18 7.55 -12.48
CA VAL A 279 16.80 6.36 -13.27
C VAL A 279 15.55 6.58 -14.12
N ARG A 280 14.68 7.51 -13.73
CA ARG A 280 13.47 7.87 -14.46
C ARG A 280 13.72 8.75 -15.70
N ARG A 281 14.80 9.54 -15.67
CA ARG A 281 15.14 10.46 -16.78
C ARG A 281 15.80 9.75 -17.96
N GLU A 282 16.22 8.51 -17.77
CA GLU A 282 16.91 7.70 -18.80
C GLU A 282 15.99 6.68 -19.49
N THR A 283 14.70 6.66 -19.15
CA THR A 283 13.67 5.83 -19.79
C THR A 283 12.56 6.65 -20.41
#